data_dd90e4b6fd9078f9bec8e995775a0be2
#
_entry.id   dd90e4b6fd9078f9bec8e995775a0be2
#
_cell.length_a   1.000
_cell.length_b   1.000
_cell.length_c   1.000
_cell.angle_alpha   90.00
_cell.angle_beta   90.00
_cell.angle_gamma   90.00
#
_symmetry.space_group_name_H-M   'P 1'
#
loop_
_entity.id
_entity.type
_entity.pdbx_description
1 polymer ?
#
loop_
_entity_poly.entity_id
_entity_poly.type
_entity_poly.pdbx_seq_one_letter_code
_entity_poly.pdbx_strand_id
1 'polypeptide(L)'
;MKLADILKSDANTLKLFSAAQISTLEASLIPDDKNEKFHLNCLRRNKKIQVYSPSKTNPEEIIRQLYILKLNQEYGYPIENMELEVSVQMGSASKSADIVIYDNASKKDKENIVLIIEVKKPAESLTQGIDQLESYISALPTYLGVWVDGLEENIRYRNPDNKYKFERFKRLPKFGESISDVLATYLKKQDLLDVQDLRATVNMLQEKVLANDGVNAFDEIFKLIFAKLYDEQSKKMTEELDFQTKKGTKLQPAVEALFSKAKLKWKDVFKEKEELELSEETLIAVVSELQEYKLMETDFEILDAAFEHMISGDSKGEKGQYFTPRPVIDIIVQLLNPHDDERVLDPSAGSAGFLLHTFQHMLKTQKIEDKDRYKYAVNNLYALDFDPRTVKIAKALMVIAGDGSSNSQQANSLDLRLWDKTQLGKFDNAIATKFEESSFDIVMTNPPFAGDVSSSSGYLGYYKVARDKKQKTKATEKRDVLFLERNLRFLKPGGRMAIVLPQGRFNNSSDKELREFIASECRILGVLGLHGNSFKPYTGTKTSVLLVQKWDAKKCPKLDDYPIFFATNTKAVKDNSGNYIGKNTQDTLAKSDLPQIAEAFAEFAKKERLSFFHQDSFT
;
A
#
# COMPACT_ATOMS: atom_id res chain seq x y z
N MET A 1 24.09 19.29 -17.63
CA MET A 1 22.68 18.85 -17.65
C MET A 1 22.65 17.38 -17.32
N LYS A 2 21.80 16.93 -16.41
CA LYS A 2 21.61 15.52 -16.08
C LYS A 2 20.49 14.94 -16.94
N LEU A 3 20.47 13.61 -17.12
CA LEU A 3 19.38 12.94 -17.87
C LEU A 3 18.01 13.20 -17.23
N ALA A 4 17.95 13.26 -15.90
CA ALA A 4 16.72 13.60 -15.17
C ALA A 4 16.14 14.98 -15.56
N ASP A 5 16.99 15.97 -15.82
CA ASP A 5 16.56 17.32 -16.25
C ASP A 5 15.91 17.28 -17.65
N ILE A 6 16.43 16.42 -18.53
CA ILE A 6 15.89 16.23 -19.90
C ILE A 6 14.56 15.48 -19.85
N LEU A 7 14.44 14.50 -18.98
CA LEU A 7 13.23 13.70 -18.80
C LEU A 7 12.11 14.47 -18.09
N LYS A 8 12.42 15.63 -17.47
CA LYS A 8 11.49 16.43 -16.64
C LYS A 8 10.79 15.60 -15.55
N SER A 9 11.54 14.69 -14.95
CA SER A 9 11.04 13.75 -13.97
C SER A 9 12.05 13.58 -12.83
N ASP A 10 11.58 13.10 -11.70
CA ASP A 10 12.42 12.85 -10.53
C ASP A 10 13.42 11.69 -10.74
N ALA A 11 14.32 11.51 -9.77
CA ALA A 11 15.39 10.50 -9.82
C ALA A 11 14.87 9.05 -9.96
N ASN A 12 13.58 8.81 -9.67
CA ASN A 12 12.97 7.49 -9.76
C ASN A 12 12.60 7.06 -11.19
N THR A 13 12.64 7.98 -12.15
CA THR A 13 12.24 7.70 -13.55
C THR A 13 13.23 6.79 -14.28
N LEU A 14 14.43 6.61 -13.76
CA LEU A 14 15.48 5.76 -14.34
C LEU A 14 15.84 4.57 -13.46
N LYS A 15 14.97 4.17 -12.51
CA LYS A 15 15.27 3.10 -11.55
C LYS A 15 15.56 1.73 -12.16
N LEU A 16 15.18 1.52 -13.43
CA LEU A 16 15.50 0.32 -14.18
C LEU A 16 17.00 0.19 -14.53
N PHE A 17 17.75 1.27 -14.44
CA PHE A 17 19.14 1.34 -14.89
C PHE A 17 20.10 1.57 -13.72
N SER A 18 21.29 0.96 -13.79
CA SER A 18 22.33 1.16 -12.78
C SER A 18 22.89 2.58 -12.83
N ALA A 19 23.41 3.05 -11.69
CA ALA A 19 24.08 4.36 -11.63
C ALA A 19 25.27 4.46 -12.62
N ALA A 20 25.94 3.35 -12.91
CA ALA A 20 27.02 3.28 -13.88
C ALA A 20 26.51 3.50 -15.32
N GLN A 21 25.38 2.89 -15.69
CA GLN A 21 24.75 3.07 -17.00
C GLN A 21 24.30 4.51 -17.20
N ILE A 22 23.64 5.08 -16.20
CA ILE A 22 23.18 6.48 -16.21
C ILE A 22 24.39 7.42 -16.38
N SER A 23 25.44 7.26 -15.56
CA SER A 23 26.65 8.08 -15.63
C SER A 23 27.37 7.94 -16.97
N THR A 24 27.41 6.74 -17.54
CA THR A 24 28.01 6.48 -18.85
C THR A 24 27.28 7.27 -19.94
N LEU A 25 25.94 7.26 -19.94
CA LEU A 25 25.17 8.00 -20.93
C LEU A 25 25.23 9.51 -20.68
N GLU A 26 25.21 9.97 -19.42
CA GLU A 26 25.40 11.40 -19.07
C GLU A 26 26.73 11.94 -19.58
N ALA A 27 27.82 11.18 -19.43
CA ALA A 27 29.14 11.56 -19.93
C ALA A 27 29.21 11.65 -21.47
N SER A 28 28.29 11.00 -22.19
CA SER A 28 28.19 11.03 -23.65
C SER A 28 27.33 12.20 -24.20
N LEU A 29 26.74 13.03 -23.33
CA LEU A 29 25.96 14.20 -23.72
C LEU A 29 26.88 15.26 -24.39
N ILE A 30 26.52 15.69 -25.58
CA ILE A 30 27.24 16.66 -26.36
C ILE A 30 26.45 17.98 -26.34
N PRO A 31 26.94 19.04 -25.68
CA PRO A 31 26.30 20.35 -25.70
C PRO A 31 26.47 21.04 -27.05
N ASP A 32 25.45 21.77 -27.44
CA ASP A 32 25.50 22.78 -28.51
C ASP A 32 25.10 24.13 -27.89
N ASP A 33 26.10 24.83 -27.34
CA ASP A 33 25.89 26.04 -26.55
C ASP A 33 25.25 27.17 -27.34
N LYS A 34 25.41 27.20 -28.68
CA LYS A 34 24.83 28.24 -29.56
C LYS A 34 23.31 28.13 -29.64
N ASN A 35 22.78 26.94 -29.51
CA ASN A 35 21.36 26.64 -29.70
C ASN A 35 20.68 26.11 -28.43
N GLU A 36 21.37 26.09 -27.28
CA GLU A 36 20.89 25.51 -26.02
C GLU A 36 20.39 24.07 -26.19
N LYS A 37 21.08 23.27 -27.04
CA LYS A 37 20.68 21.91 -27.37
C LYS A 37 21.65 20.89 -26.77
N PHE A 38 21.13 19.67 -26.53
CA PHE A 38 21.97 18.52 -26.18
C PHE A 38 21.71 17.36 -27.12
N HIS A 39 22.78 16.70 -27.50
CA HIS A 39 22.79 15.57 -28.40
C HIS A 39 23.43 14.36 -27.71
N LEU A 40 23.10 13.15 -28.18
CA LEU A 40 23.79 11.91 -27.87
C LEU A 40 24.34 11.29 -29.14
N ASN A 41 25.49 10.64 -29.07
CA ASN A 41 25.91 9.73 -30.12
C ASN A 41 25.13 8.41 -29.93
N CYS A 42 24.42 7.99 -30.99
CA CYS A 42 23.72 6.71 -30.95
C CYS A 42 24.74 5.57 -30.80
N LEU A 43 24.59 4.73 -29.82
CA LEU A 43 25.49 3.61 -29.53
C LEU A 43 25.54 2.58 -30.66
N ARG A 44 24.49 2.48 -31.48
CA ARG A 44 24.38 1.51 -32.58
C ARG A 44 24.63 2.16 -33.94
N ARG A 45 24.17 3.39 -34.16
CA ARG A 45 24.29 4.13 -35.42
C ARG A 45 25.33 5.22 -35.24
N ASN A 46 26.21 5.40 -36.20
CA ASN A 46 27.18 6.52 -36.17
C ASN A 46 26.47 7.86 -36.49
N LYS A 47 25.53 8.27 -35.63
CA LYS A 47 24.69 9.46 -35.83
C LYS A 47 24.47 10.19 -34.49
N LYS A 48 24.59 11.51 -34.54
CA LYS A 48 24.18 12.39 -33.42
C LYS A 48 22.68 12.56 -33.44
N ILE A 49 22.05 12.35 -32.27
CA ILE A 49 20.61 12.46 -32.07
C ILE A 49 20.35 13.56 -31.04
N GLN A 50 19.49 14.53 -31.38
CA GLN A 50 19.09 15.58 -30.47
C GLN A 50 18.14 15.00 -29.43
N VAL A 51 18.48 15.13 -28.14
CA VAL A 51 17.67 14.65 -27.01
C VAL A 51 17.01 15.79 -26.25
N TYR A 52 17.55 17.00 -26.36
CA TYR A 52 16.99 18.17 -25.70
C TYR A 52 17.12 19.44 -26.58
N SER A 53 16.09 20.27 -26.50
CA SER A 53 16.10 21.71 -26.83
C SER A 53 15.09 22.41 -25.92
N PRO A 54 15.11 23.76 -25.85
CA PRO A 54 14.14 24.53 -25.05
C PRO A 54 12.67 24.24 -25.39
N SER A 55 12.41 23.89 -26.67
CA SER A 55 11.04 23.61 -27.16
C SER A 55 10.67 22.13 -27.23
N LYS A 56 11.64 21.19 -27.19
CA LYS A 56 11.37 19.75 -27.40
C LYS A 56 12.39 18.89 -26.70
N THR A 57 11.87 17.86 -26.01
CA THR A 57 12.67 16.75 -25.42
C THR A 57 12.39 15.45 -26.16
N ASN A 58 13.33 14.51 -26.11
CA ASN A 58 13.18 13.15 -26.66
C ASN A 58 13.49 12.09 -25.61
N PRO A 59 12.56 11.85 -24.66
CA PRO A 59 12.75 10.90 -23.57
C PRO A 59 12.92 9.45 -24.04
N GLU A 60 12.18 9.02 -25.06
CA GLU A 60 12.25 7.66 -25.62
C GLU A 60 13.66 7.31 -26.11
N GLU A 61 14.34 8.27 -26.74
CA GLU A 61 15.71 8.04 -27.20
C GLU A 61 16.68 7.84 -26.03
N ILE A 62 16.50 8.55 -24.94
CA ILE A 62 17.31 8.36 -23.72
C ILE A 62 17.10 6.95 -23.17
N ILE A 63 15.85 6.53 -23.03
CA ILE A 63 15.51 5.17 -22.55
C ILE A 63 16.06 4.12 -23.52
N ARG A 64 15.94 4.34 -24.84
CA ARG A 64 16.48 3.45 -25.88
C ARG A 64 17.99 3.25 -25.71
N GLN A 65 18.76 4.31 -25.55
CA GLN A 65 20.22 4.23 -25.40
C GLN A 65 20.62 3.57 -24.08
N LEU A 66 19.92 3.88 -22.97
CA LEU A 66 20.13 3.22 -21.69
C LEU A 66 19.81 1.72 -21.76
N TYR A 67 18.75 1.36 -22.49
CA TYR A 67 18.37 -0.05 -22.63
C TYR A 67 19.37 -0.84 -23.50
N ILE A 68 19.96 -0.20 -24.54
CA ILE A 68 21.07 -0.79 -25.29
C ILE A 68 22.27 -1.09 -24.38
N LEU A 69 22.63 -0.15 -23.47
CA LEU A 69 23.69 -0.37 -22.49
C LEU A 69 23.35 -1.53 -21.54
N LYS A 70 22.11 -1.60 -21.05
CA LYS A 70 21.65 -2.68 -20.18
C LYS A 70 21.73 -4.03 -20.89
N LEU A 71 21.21 -4.14 -22.10
CA LEU A 71 21.27 -5.36 -22.91
C LEU A 71 22.70 -5.85 -23.14
N ASN A 72 23.63 -4.92 -23.41
CA ASN A 72 25.02 -5.25 -23.63
C ASN A 72 25.74 -5.63 -22.32
N GLN A 73 25.61 -4.84 -21.26
CA GLN A 73 26.39 -4.99 -20.03
C GLN A 73 25.86 -6.09 -19.11
N GLU A 74 24.53 -6.27 -19.02
CA GLU A 74 23.92 -7.21 -18.11
C GLU A 74 23.58 -8.56 -18.76
N TYR A 75 23.11 -8.51 -20.01
CA TYR A 75 22.67 -9.69 -20.75
C TYR A 75 23.67 -10.17 -21.80
N GLY A 76 24.73 -9.40 -22.07
CA GLY A 76 25.81 -9.80 -22.97
C GLY A 76 25.49 -9.70 -24.47
N TYR A 77 24.38 -9.08 -24.85
CA TYR A 77 24.04 -8.91 -26.27
C TYR A 77 25.00 -7.94 -26.97
N PRO A 78 25.72 -8.39 -28.04
CA PRO A 78 26.59 -7.50 -28.79
C PRO A 78 25.79 -6.38 -29.47
N ILE A 79 26.30 -5.15 -29.41
CA ILE A 79 25.62 -3.99 -30.02
C ILE A 79 25.48 -4.15 -31.53
N GLU A 80 26.42 -4.81 -32.18
CA GLU A 80 26.39 -5.15 -33.62
C GLU A 80 25.23 -6.06 -34.00
N ASN A 81 24.69 -6.87 -33.08
CA ASN A 81 23.52 -7.72 -33.31
C ASN A 81 22.20 -6.95 -33.24
N MET A 82 22.24 -5.70 -32.79
CA MET A 82 21.05 -4.85 -32.65
C MET A 82 20.78 -4.06 -33.92
N GLU A 83 19.52 -3.80 -34.20
CA GLU A 83 19.07 -2.86 -35.24
C GLU A 83 17.94 -2.00 -34.69
N LEU A 84 17.95 -0.70 -35.07
CA LEU A 84 17.01 0.28 -34.52
C LEU A 84 15.99 0.70 -35.57
N GLU A 85 14.74 0.93 -35.11
CA GLU A 85 13.64 1.42 -35.94
C GLU A 85 13.38 0.51 -37.15
N VAL A 86 13.28 -0.80 -36.88
CA VAL A 86 13.06 -1.82 -37.91
C VAL A 86 11.59 -1.85 -38.29
N SER A 87 11.32 -1.73 -39.60
CA SER A 87 9.95 -1.78 -40.13
C SER A 87 9.35 -3.19 -40.01
N VAL A 88 8.20 -3.29 -39.34
CA VAL A 88 7.43 -4.52 -39.18
C VAL A 88 6.10 -4.39 -39.93
N GLN A 89 5.90 -5.24 -40.93
CA GLN A 89 4.67 -5.28 -41.71
C GLN A 89 3.57 -6.02 -40.92
N MET A 90 2.46 -5.38 -40.68
CA MET A 90 1.28 -5.92 -39.98
C MET A 90 0.04 -5.80 -40.87
N GLY A 91 -0.22 -6.82 -41.67
CA GLY A 91 -1.27 -6.74 -42.68
C GLY A 91 -1.01 -5.63 -43.71
N SER A 92 -1.93 -4.69 -43.86
CA SER A 92 -1.77 -3.52 -44.75
C SER A 92 -1.02 -2.35 -44.12
N ALA A 93 -0.76 -2.37 -42.80
CA ALA A 93 -0.03 -1.31 -42.10
C ALA A 93 1.42 -1.69 -41.84
N SER A 94 2.32 -0.70 -41.80
CA SER A 94 3.71 -0.87 -41.37
C SER A 94 3.96 0.00 -40.14
N LYS A 95 4.55 -0.59 -39.11
CA LYS A 95 5.03 0.10 -37.91
C LYS A 95 6.52 -0.17 -37.71
N SER A 96 7.16 0.59 -36.84
CA SER A 96 8.59 0.46 -36.57
C SER A 96 8.82 -0.04 -35.14
N ALA A 97 9.53 -1.15 -34.99
CA ALA A 97 10.00 -1.64 -33.69
C ALA A 97 11.26 -0.90 -33.30
N ASP A 98 11.36 -0.46 -32.04
CA ASP A 98 12.44 0.42 -31.57
C ASP A 98 13.82 -0.23 -31.60
N ILE A 99 13.93 -1.46 -31.10
CA ILE A 99 15.16 -2.27 -31.14
C ILE A 99 14.79 -3.70 -31.53
N VAL A 100 15.50 -4.25 -32.49
CA VAL A 100 15.43 -5.67 -32.88
C VAL A 100 16.81 -6.28 -32.69
N ILE A 101 16.86 -7.45 -32.04
CA ILE A 101 18.10 -8.19 -31.80
C ILE A 101 18.10 -9.45 -32.64
N TYR A 102 19.21 -9.68 -33.33
CA TYR A 102 19.46 -10.86 -34.14
C TYR A 102 20.46 -11.80 -33.45
N ASP A 103 20.35 -13.08 -33.71
CA ASP A 103 21.31 -14.09 -33.22
C ASP A 103 22.70 -13.89 -33.82
N ASN A 104 22.76 -13.32 -35.05
CA ASN A 104 23.99 -13.12 -35.81
C ASN A 104 24.05 -11.73 -36.44
N ALA A 105 25.13 -11.00 -36.16
CA ALA A 105 25.37 -9.65 -36.69
C ALA A 105 25.44 -9.59 -38.22
N SER A 106 25.87 -10.69 -38.88
CA SER A 106 26.05 -10.77 -40.33
C SER A 106 24.81 -11.20 -41.10
N LYS A 107 23.80 -11.76 -40.39
CA LYS A 107 22.52 -12.20 -40.95
C LYS A 107 21.35 -11.55 -40.24
N LYS A 108 20.96 -10.40 -40.71
CA LYS A 108 19.84 -9.62 -40.14
C LYS A 108 18.57 -9.81 -40.95
N ASP A 109 18.19 -11.06 -41.16
CA ASP A 109 16.92 -11.42 -41.75
C ASP A 109 15.88 -11.79 -40.69
N LYS A 110 14.62 -11.87 -41.11
CA LYS A 110 13.51 -12.11 -40.16
C LYS A 110 13.65 -13.42 -39.39
N GLU A 111 14.27 -14.43 -39.95
CA GLU A 111 14.37 -15.75 -39.34
C GLU A 111 15.38 -15.80 -38.18
N ASN A 112 16.27 -14.82 -38.12
CA ASN A 112 17.30 -14.69 -37.10
C ASN A 112 16.96 -13.71 -35.99
N ILE A 113 15.71 -13.22 -35.91
CA ILE A 113 15.24 -12.32 -34.83
C ILE A 113 15.04 -13.14 -33.56
N VAL A 114 15.76 -12.76 -32.51
CA VAL A 114 15.65 -13.40 -31.17
C VAL A 114 14.82 -12.58 -30.19
N LEU A 115 14.82 -11.24 -30.34
CA LEU A 115 14.15 -10.35 -29.39
C LEU A 115 13.71 -9.04 -30.06
N ILE A 116 12.54 -8.55 -29.67
CA ILE A 116 11.99 -7.24 -30.08
C ILE A 116 11.75 -6.40 -28.84
N ILE A 117 12.15 -5.12 -28.90
CA ILE A 117 11.95 -4.17 -27.81
C ILE A 117 11.15 -2.98 -28.32
N GLU A 118 10.13 -2.62 -27.59
CA GLU A 118 9.32 -1.41 -27.71
C GLU A 118 9.66 -0.47 -26.57
N VAL A 119 10.12 0.73 -26.88
CA VAL A 119 10.53 1.74 -25.90
C VAL A 119 9.49 2.84 -25.82
N LYS A 120 9.18 3.27 -24.63
CA LYS A 120 8.24 4.37 -24.37
C LYS A 120 8.87 5.41 -23.44
N LYS A 121 8.32 6.62 -23.48
CA LYS A 121 8.66 7.64 -22.49
C LYS A 121 8.12 7.22 -21.11
N PRO A 122 8.74 7.69 -20.01
CA PRO A 122 8.32 7.36 -18.67
C PRO A 122 6.84 7.64 -18.40
N ALA A 123 6.18 6.71 -17.70
CA ALA A 123 4.77 6.77 -17.33
C ALA A 123 3.75 6.77 -18.50
N GLU A 124 4.11 6.20 -19.63
CA GLU A 124 3.16 5.96 -20.73
C GLU A 124 2.28 4.72 -20.44
N SER A 125 1.14 4.63 -21.13
CA SER A 125 0.17 3.53 -20.92
C SER A 125 0.78 2.17 -21.23
N LEU A 126 0.94 1.33 -20.20
CA LEU A 126 1.45 -0.04 -20.30
C LEU A 126 0.58 -0.88 -21.25
N THR A 127 -0.76 -0.79 -21.13
CA THR A 127 -1.69 -1.62 -21.89
C THR A 127 -1.53 -1.43 -23.41
N GLN A 128 -1.54 -0.18 -23.88
CA GLN A 128 -1.39 0.11 -25.31
C GLN A 128 0.00 -0.31 -25.84
N GLY A 129 1.04 -0.14 -25.03
CA GLY A 129 2.39 -0.53 -25.41
C GLY A 129 2.57 -2.04 -25.51
N ILE A 130 1.94 -2.80 -24.60
CA ILE A 130 1.94 -4.27 -24.64
C ILE A 130 1.18 -4.79 -25.86
N ASP A 131 -0.01 -4.27 -26.17
CA ASP A 131 -0.79 -4.67 -27.33
C ASP A 131 0.03 -4.46 -28.64
N GLN A 132 0.77 -3.37 -28.71
CA GLN A 132 1.66 -3.09 -29.84
C GLN A 132 2.81 -4.10 -29.90
N LEU A 133 3.47 -4.39 -28.79
CA LEU A 133 4.55 -5.36 -28.70
C LEU A 133 4.08 -6.78 -29.09
N GLU A 134 2.95 -7.24 -28.57
CA GLU A 134 2.37 -8.55 -28.88
C GLU A 134 2.00 -8.68 -30.38
N SER A 135 1.58 -7.55 -30.98
CA SER A 135 1.36 -7.50 -32.43
C SER A 135 2.66 -7.70 -33.23
N TYR A 136 3.78 -7.13 -32.77
CA TYR A 136 5.09 -7.35 -33.40
C TYR A 136 5.57 -8.80 -33.25
N ILE A 137 5.47 -9.38 -32.04
CA ILE A 137 5.83 -10.79 -31.80
C ILE A 137 4.96 -11.72 -32.64
N SER A 138 3.71 -11.35 -32.91
CA SER A 138 2.81 -12.15 -33.77
C SER A 138 3.19 -12.06 -35.25
N ALA A 139 3.72 -10.93 -35.70
CA ALA A 139 4.06 -10.67 -37.09
C ALA A 139 5.45 -11.19 -37.48
N LEU A 140 6.30 -11.51 -36.52
CA LEU A 140 7.69 -11.91 -36.71
C LEU A 140 7.96 -13.30 -36.10
N PRO A 141 8.95 -14.05 -36.61
CA PRO A 141 9.26 -15.40 -36.12
C PRO A 141 10.06 -15.40 -34.81
N THR A 142 9.68 -14.55 -33.87
CA THR A 142 10.24 -14.53 -32.52
C THR A 142 9.19 -14.90 -31.49
N TYR A 143 9.64 -15.35 -30.34
CA TYR A 143 8.78 -15.72 -29.21
C TYR A 143 8.89 -14.73 -28.06
N LEU A 144 9.87 -13.81 -28.06
CA LEU A 144 10.12 -12.88 -26.98
C LEU A 144 10.04 -11.42 -27.44
N GLY A 145 9.46 -10.59 -26.60
CA GLY A 145 9.53 -9.16 -26.74
C GLY A 145 9.55 -8.46 -25.39
N VAL A 146 10.01 -7.21 -25.37
CA VAL A 146 10.10 -6.37 -24.18
C VAL A 146 9.44 -5.03 -24.46
N TRP A 147 8.60 -4.62 -23.54
CA TRP A 147 8.15 -3.25 -23.40
C TRP A 147 8.94 -2.58 -22.26
N VAL A 148 9.41 -1.34 -22.46
CA VAL A 148 10.21 -0.63 -21.47
C VAL A 148 9.96 0.87 -21.52
N ASP A 149 9.84 1.53 -20.33
CA ASP A 149 9.67 2.99 -20.21
C ASP A 149 10.71 3.67 -19.28
N GLY A 150 11.70 2.91 -18.80
CA GLY A 150 12.73 3.37 -17.87
C GLY A 150 12.38 3.23 -16.40
N LEU A 151 11.08 3.10 -16.07
CA LEU A 151 10.59 2.76 -14.73
C LEU A 151 10.51 1.26 -14.55
N GLU A 152 9.98 0.59 -15.56
CA GLU A 152 9.77 -0.87 -15.55
C GLU A 152 10.04 -1.49 -16.93
N GLU A 153 10.24 -2.79 -16.93
CA GLU A 153 10.24 -3.62 -18.13
C GLU A 153 9.18 -4.71 -18.03
N ASN A 154 8.52 -5.02 -19.13
CA ASN A 154 7.54 -6.09 -19.23
C ASN A 154 7.94 -7.01 -20.38
N ILE A 155 8.35 -8.24 -20.03
CA ILE A 155 8.80 -9.24 -20.99
C ILE A 155 7.61 -10.10 -21.37
N ARG A 156 7.32 -10.20 -22.68
CA ARG A 156 6.25 -11.02 -23.23
C ARG A 156 6.80 -12.22 -23.98
N TYR A 157 6.22 -13.36 -23.67
CA TYR A 157 6.56 -14.64 -24.30
C TYR A 157 5.32 -15.20 -25.01
N ARG A 158 5.45 -15.47 -26.31
CA ARG A 158 4.42 -16.15 -27.09
C ARG A 158 4.56 -17.66 -26.90
N ASN A 159 3.53 -18.29 -26.35
CA ASN A 159 3.52 -19.74 -26.13
C ASN A 159 3.57 -20.48 -27.48
N PRO A 160 4.57 -21.33 -27.74
CA PRO A 160 4.67 -22.08 -29.02
C PRO A 160 3.51 -23.05 -29.23
N ASP A 161 2.92 -23.59 -28.15
CA ASP A 161 1.81 -24.55 -28.20
C ASP A 161 0.44 -23.83 -28.44
N ASN A 162 0.37 -22.53 -28.12
CA ASN A 162 -0.81 -21.71 -28.38
C ASN A 162 -0.41 -20.31 -28.86
N LYS A 163 -0.40 -20.11 -30.18
CA LYS A 163 0.05 -18.88 -30.85
C LYS A 163 -0.71 -17.59 -30.46
N TYR A 164 -1.88 -17.73 -29.86
CA TYR A 164 -2.71 -16.61 -29.41
C TYR A 164 -2.54 -16.31 -27.94
N LYS A 165 -1.74 -17.10 -27.21
CA LYS A 165 -1.50 -16.93 -25.79
C LYS A 165 -0.15 -16.28 -25.55
N PHE A 166 -0.17 -15.08 -24.97
CA PHE A 166 1.00 -14.40 -24.47
C PHE A 166 1.06 -14.52 -22.96
N GLU A 167 2.25 -14.75 -22.45
CA GLU A 167 2.53 -14.87 -21.02
C GLU A 167 3.63 -13.90 -20.63
N ARG A 168 3.65 -13.47 -19.39
CA ARG A 168 4.80 -12.74 -18.86
C ARG A 168 5.98 -13.69 -18.75
N PHE A 169 7.18 -13.24 -19.14
CA PHE A 169 8.40 -14.03 -19.06
C PHE A 169 9.27 -13.57 -17.90
N LYS A 170 9.89 -14.52 -17.20
CA LYS A 170 10.58 -14.27 -15.91
C LYS A 170 11.72 -13.26 -16.03
N ARG A 171 12.58 -13.43 -17.04
CA ARG A 171 13.72 -12.58 -17.34
C ARG A 171 14.15 -12.76 -18.78
N LEU A 172 14.92 -11.83 -19.30
CA LEU A 172 15.55 -12.03 -20.59
C LEU A 172 16.60 -13.16 -20.53
N PRO A 173 16.71 -14.00 -21.59
CA PRO A 173 17.85 -14.86 -21.76
C PRO A 173 19.13 -14.02 -21.89
N LYS A 174 20.24 -14.51 -21.38
CA LYS A 174 21.55 -13.95 -21.75
C LYS A 174 21.90 -14.33 -23.19
N PHE A 175 22.77 -13.56 -23.82
CA PHE A 175 23.23 -13.88 -25.16
C PHE A 175 23.82 -15.31 -25.21
N GLY A 176 23.29 -16.14 -26.09
CA GLY A 176 23.62 -17.57 -26.19
C GLY A 176 22.83 -18.50 -25.27
N GLU A 177 22.00 -17.99 -24.37
CA GLU A 177 21.08 -18.78 -23.55
C GLU A 177 19.75 -18.98 -24.32
N SER A 178 19.20 -20.18 -24.29
CA SER A 178 17.92 -20.46 -24.93
C SER A 178 16.73 -20.08 -24.03
N ILE A 179 15.57 -19.88 -24.64
CA ILE A 179 14.30 -19.69 -23.89
C ILE A 179 14.03 -20.91 -22.99
N SER A 180 14.32 -22.12 -23.46
CA SER A 180 14.15 -23.34 -22.66
C SER A 180 15.05 -23.37 -21.43
N ASP A 181 16.25 -22.81 -21.49
CA ASP A 181 17.14 -22.73 -20.33
C ASP A 181 16.55 -21.82 -19.28
N VAL A 182 15.99 -20.66 -19.70
CA VAL A 182 15.31 -19.75 -18.78
C VAL A 182 14.05 -20.37 -18.17
N LEU A 183 13.24 -21.08 -18.98
CA LEU A 183 12.05 -21.78 -18.49
C LEU A 183 12.39 -22.92 -17.52
N ALA A 184 13.56 -23.53 -17.66
CA ALA A 184 14.04 -24.57 -16.76
C ALA A 184 14.58 -24.02 -15.41
N THR A 185 14.89 -22.72 -15.31
CA THR A 185 15.34 -22.13 -14.06
C THR A 185 14.18 -21.85 -13.11
N TYR A 186 14.37 -22.13 -11.83
CA TYR A 186 13.42 -21.78 -10.79
C TYR A 186 13.68 -20.36 -10.28
N LEU A 187 12.61 -19.69 -9.83
CA LEU A 187 12.70 -18.35 -9.28
C LEU A 187 13.50 -18.37 -7.97
N LYS A 188 14.45 -17.45 -7.87
CA LYS A 188 15.18 -17.15 -6.65
C LYS A 188 14.63 -15.88 -6.02
N LYS A 189 14.87 -15.67 -4.74
CA LYS A 189 14.38 -14.47 -4.05
C LYS A 189 14.82 -13.15 -4.73
N GLN A 190 16.04 -13.12 -5.25
CA GLN A 190 16.57 -11.95 -5.99
C GLN A 190 15.86 -11.65 -7.32
N ASP A 191 15.14 -12.63 -7.86
CA ASP A 191 14.47 -12.52 -9.17
C ASP A 191 13.03 -11.97 -9.02
N LEU A 192 12.57 -11.75 -7.78
CA LEU A 192 11.24 -11.22 -7.51
C LEU A 192 11.11 -9.76 -7.94
N LEU A 193 9.95 -9.43 -8.50
CA LEU A 193 9.62 -8.12 -9.01
C LEU A 193 8.87 -7.28 -7.96
N ASP A 194 9.19 -6.00 -7.88
CA ASP A 194 8.44 -5.06 -7.07
C ASP A 194 7.00 -4.93 -7.58
N VAL A 195 6.06 -4.90 -6.66
CA VAL A 195 4.64 -4.73 -6.98
C VAL A 195 4.30 -3.25 -7.06
N GLN A 196 3.56 -2.86 -8.10
CA GLN A 196 3.03 -1.49 -8.24
C GLN A 196 1.54 -1.41 -7.86
N ASP A 197 0.74 -2.42 -8.23
CA ASP A 197 -0.67 -2.54 -7.86
C ASP A 197 -1.08 -4.02 -7.82
N LEU A 198 -1.55 -4.48 -6.66
CA LEU A 198 -2.05 -5.84 -6.46
C LEU A 198 -3.56 -5.98 -6.59
N ARG A 199 -4.31 -4.89 -6.67
CA ARG A 199 -5.80 -4.94 -6.64
C ARG A 199 -6.36 -5.72 -7.82
N ALA A 200 -5.86 -5.45 -9.03
CA ALA A 200 -6.30 -6.16 -10.23
C ALA A 200 -5.96 -7.65 -10.16
N THR A 201 -4.76 -7.99 -9.70
CA THR A 201 -4.32 -9.38 -9.50
C THR A 201 -5.20 -10.09 -8.48
N VAL A 202 -5.44 -9.48 -7.33
CA VAL A 202 -6.28 -10.04 -6.26
C VAL A 202 -7.72 -10.27 -6.73
N ASN A 203 -8.32 -9.33 -7.48
CA ASN A 203 -9.65 -9.51 -8.05
C ASN A 203 -9.73 -10.72 -8.98
N MET A 204 -8.80 -10.80 -9.91
CA MET A 204 -8.71 -11.94 -10.83
C MET A 204 -8.55 -13.27 -10.07
N LEU A 205 -7.75 -13.28 -9.00
CA LEU A 205 -7.57 -14.47 -8.17
C LEU A 205 -8.86 -14.84 -7.42
N GLN A 206 -9.60 -13.85 -6.88
CA GLN A 206 -10.88 -14.11 -6.22
C GLN A 206 -11.89 -14.73 -7.19
N GLU A 207 -12.00 -14.18 -8.40
CA GLU A 207 -12.87 -14.73 -9.44
C GLU A 207 -12.47 -16.16 -9.84
N LYS A 208 -11.18 -16.45 -10.00
CA LYS A 208 -10.68 -17.80 -10.32
C LYS A 208 -11.01 -18.81 -9.22
N VAL A 209 -10.79 -18.46 -7.95
CA VAL A 209 -11.07 -19.35 -6.80
C VAL A 209 -12.56 -19.63 -6.67
N LEU A 210 -13.40 -18.59 -6.75
CA LEU A 210 -14.86 -18.74 -6.67
C LEU A 210 -15.43 -19.58 -7.82
N ALA A 211 -14.93 -19.39 -9.04
CA ALA A 211 -15.43 -20.09 -10.21
C ALA A 211 -15.06 -21.59 -10.22
N ASN A 212 -13.87 -21.95 -9.70
CA ASN A 212 -13.35 -23.30 -9.81
C ASN A 212 -13.68 -24.18 -8.59
N ASP A 213 -13.47 -23.67 -7.38
CA ASP A 213 -13.55 -24.48 -6.15
C ASP A 213 -14.75 -24.11 -5.27
N GLY A 214 -15.36 -22.94 -5.46
CA GLY A 214 -16.53 -22.50 -4.69
C GLY A 214 -16.28 -22.27 -3.19
N VAL A 215 -15.00 -22.19 -2.78
CA VAL A 215 -14.56 -21.94 -1.40
C VAL A 215 -14.46 -20.44 -1.11
N ASN A 216 -14.24 -20.07 0.14
CA ASN A 216 -14.05 -18.67 0.52
C ASN A 216 -12.74 -18.12 -0.09
N ALA A 217 -12.87 -17.38 -1.19
CA ALA A 217 -11.72 -16.86 -1.94
C ALA A 217 -10.83 -15.95 -1.08
N PHE A 218 -11.41 -15.14 -0.18
CA PHE A 218 -10.65 -14.31 0.74
C PHE A 218 -9.72 -15.15 1.62
N ASP A 219 -10.27 -16.16 2.30
CA ASP A 219 -9.49 -16.98 3.22
C ASP A 219 -8.39 -17.76 2.49
N GLU A 220 -8.67 -18.30 1.31
CA GLU A 220 -7.69 -19.06 0.53
C GLU A 220 -6.53 -18.18 0.00
N ILE A 221 -6.85 -17.04 -0.61
CA ILE A 221 -5.82 -16.11 -1.10
C ILE A 221 -4.98 -15.59 0.07
N PHE A 222 -5.62 -15.31 1.21
CA PHE A 222 -4.94 -14.88 2.42
C PHE A 222 -3.94 -15.92 2.93
N LYS A 223 -4.31 -17.22 2.96
CA LYS A 223 -3.41 -18.33 3.31
C LYS A 223 -2.21 -18.41 2.36
N LEU A 224 -2.44 -18.24 1.05
CA LEU A 224 -1.39 -18.27 0.03
C LEU A 224 -0.43 -17.08 0.14
N ILE A 225 -0.93 -15.89 0.42
CA ILE A 225 -0.10 -14.71 0.70
C ILE A 225 0.85 -15.00 1.87
N PHE A 226 0.35 -15.60 2.95
CA PHE A 226 1.19 -15.93 4.10
C PHE A 226 2.19 -17.06 3.83
N ALA A 227 1.82 -18.06 3.03
CA ALA A 227 2.75 -19.09 2.58
C ALA A 227 3.90 -18.47 1.78
N LYS A 228 3.59 -17.53 0.87
CA LYS A 228 4.58 -16.80 0.09
C LYS A 228 5.45 -15.88 0.94
N LEU A 229 4.87 -15.12 1.85
CA LEU A 229 5.62 -14.28 2.80
C LEU A 229 6.62 -15.09 3.63
N TYR A 230 6.21 -16.28 4.09
CA TYR A 230 7.09 -17.17 4.81
C TYR A 230 8.26 -17.64 3.94
N ASP A 231 7.99 -18.03 2.71
CA ASP A 231 9.02 -18.48 1.77
C ASP A 231 10.04 -17.36 1.50
N GLU A 232 9.57 -16.16 1.14
CA GLU A 232 10.43 -14.99 0.92
C GLU A 232 11.27 -14.64 2.16
N GLN A 233 10.70 -14.72 3.36
CA GLN A 233 11.42 -14.37 4.60
C GLN A 233 12.45 -15.44 4.99
N SER A 234 12.18 -16.71 4.70
CA SER A 234 13.04 -17.84 5.10
C SER A 234 14.22 -18.07 4.17
N LYS A 235 14.21 -17.51 2.96
CA LYS A 235 15.23 -17.73 1.92
C LYS A 235 16.22 -16.57 1.82
N LYS A 236 17.48 -16.90 1.51
CA LYS A 236 18.50 -15.92 1.11
C LYS A 236 18.26 -15.46 -0.33
N MET A 237 18.83 -14.33 -0.71
CA MET A 237 18.64 -13.73 -2.05
C MET A 237 18.94 -14.69 -3.21
N THR A 238 19.94 -15.56 -3.06
CA THR A 238 20.40 -16.52 -4.09
C THR A 238 19.72 -17.89 -4.01
N GLU A 239 18.86 -18.13 -3.02
CA GLU A 239 18.15 -19.41 -2.84
C GLU A 239 16.86 -19.43 -3.64
N GLU A 240 16.53 -20.63 -4.16
CA GLU A 240 15.27 -20.88 -4.87
C GLU A 240 14.08 -20.82 -3.92
N LEU A 241 13.00 -20.22 -4.42
CA LEU A 241 11.73 -20.20 -3.72
C LEU A 241 10.99 -21.53 -3.88
N ASP A 242 10.24 -21.91 -2.84
CA ASP A 242 9.37 -23.08 -2.90
C ASP A 242 7.95 -22.70 -3.36
N PHE A 243 7.55 -21.43 -3.19
CA PHE A 243 6.28 -20.87 -3.66
C PHE A 243 6.36 -20.55 -5.15
N GLN A 244 6.45 -21.57 -5.98
CA GLN A 244 6.46 -21.45 -7.44
C GLN A 244 6.05 -22.76 -8.12
N THR A 245 5.49 -22.65 -9.31
CA THR A 245 5.17 -23.82 -10.14
C THR A 245 6.45 -24.47 -10.66
N LYS A 246 6.55 -25.81 -10.53
CA LYS A 246 7.69 -26.61 -11.01
C LYS A 246 7.20 -27.69 -11.96
N LYS A 247 7.79 -27.79 -13.15
CA LYS A 247 7.39 -28.77 -14.17
C LYS A 247 7.52 -30.20 -13.62
N GLY A 248 6.45 -30.98 -13.75
CA GLY A 248 6.44 -32.41 -13.35
C GLY A 248 6.34 -32.64 -11.84
N THR A 249 6.13 -31.61 -11.03
CA THR A 249 6.00 -31.73 -9.58
C THR A 249 4.62 -31.23 -9.14
N LYS A 250 3.98 -31.91 -8.20
CA LYS A 250 2.75 -31.40 -7.57
C LYS A 250 3.08 -30.21 -6.71
N LEU A 251 2.29 -29.15 -6.85
CA LEU A 251 2.48 -27.89 -6.14
C LEU A 251 1.91 -27.93 -4.72
N GLN A 252 0.78 -28.62 -4.55
CA GLN A 252 0.03 -28.65 -3.30
C GLN A 252 0.87 -29.04 -2.08
N PRO A 253 1.69 -30.12 -2.08
CA PRO A 253 2.50 -30.46 -0.90
C PRO A 253 3.53 -29.38 -0.52
N ALA A 254 4.10 -28.69 -1.50
CA ALA A 254 5.08 -27.63 -1.24
C ALA A 254 4.40 -26.40 -0.58
N VAL A 255 3.25 -25.97 -1.11
CA VAL A 255 2.52 -24.83 -0.59
C VAL A 255 1.90 -25.12 0.77
N GLU A 256 1.36 -26.34 0.98
CA GLU A 256 0.86 -26.78 2.30
C GLU A 256 1.97 -26.80 3.37
N ALA A 257 3.17 -27.23 3.00
CA ALA A 257 4.33 -27.19 3.89
C ALA A 257 4.72 -25.75 4.25
N LEU A 258 4.70 -24.83 3.28
CA LEU A 258 4.94 -23.41 3.52
C LEU A 258 3.87 -22.80 4.42
N PHE A 259 2.59 -23.06 4.15
CA PHE A 259 1.50 -22.59 4.96
C PHE A 259 1.55 -23.14 6.40
N SER A 260 1.89 -24.40 6.56
CA SER A 260 2.08 -25.02 7.89
C SER A 260 3.19 -24.32 8.69
N LYS A 261 4.31 -23.99 8.04
CA LYS A 261 5.39 -23.22 8.65
C LYS A 261 4.97 -21.78 8.96
N ALA A 262 4.20 -21.15 8.07
CA ALA A 262 3.63 -19.83 8.29
C ALA A 262 2.70 -19.80 9.51
N LYS A 263 1.82 -20.80 9.68
CA LYS A 263 0.97 -20.96 10.87
C LYS A 263 1.78 -21.05 12.16
N LEU A 264 2.87 -21.81 12.16
CA LEU A 264 3.74 -21.95 13.33
C LEU A 264 4.46 -20.64 13.68
N LYS A 265 4.84 -19.86 12.67
CA LYS A 265 5.49 -18.58 12.87
C LYS A 265 4.54 -17.50 13.34
N TRP A 266 3.35 -17.42 12.75
CA TRP A 266 2.34 -16.40 13.03
C TRP A 266 1.09 -17.02 13.68
N LYS A 267 1.29 -17.61 14.85
CA LYS A 267 0.28 -18.40 15.59
C LYS A 267 -1.03 -17.66 15.84
N ASP A 268 -0.97 -16.32 15.98
CA ASP A 268 -2.16 -15.51 16.28
C ASP A 268 -2.98 -15.14 15.04
N VAL A 269 -2.48 -15.42 13.84
CA VAL A 269 -3.16 -15.07 12.56
C VAL A 269 -4.11 -16.19 12.14
N PHE A 270 -3.73 -17.45 12.33
CA PHE A 270 -4.46 -18.63 11.87
C PHE A 270 -4.84 -19.54 13.02
N LYS A 271 -5.98 -20.21 12.87
CA LYS A 271 -6.33 -21.32 13.78
C LYS A 271 -5.51 -22.56 13.43
N GLU A 272 -5.21 -23.37 14.41
CA GLU A 272 -4.38 -24.58 14.23
C GLU A 272 -4.91 -25.53 13.15
N LYS A 273 -6.25 -25.67 13.06
CA LYS A 273 -6.94 -26.55 12.11
C LYS A 273 -7.21 -25.94 10.74
N GLU A 274 -6.76 -24.72 10.47
CA GLU A 274 -6.94 -24.12 9.13
C GLU A 274 -6.01 -24.83 8.13
N GLU A 275 -6.57 -25.30 7.00
CA GLU A 275 -5.89 -25.98 5.91
C GLU A 275 -6.22 -25.28 4.58
N LEU A 276 -5.44 -25.55 3.54
CA LEU A 276 -5.75 -25.11 2.19
C LEU A 276 -6.85 -25.99 1.61
N GLU A 277 -7.87 -25.36 1.00
CA GLU A 277 -9.03 -26.04 0.43
C GLU A 277 -9.07 -26.00 -1.09
N LEU A 278 -8.00 -25.48 -1.72
CA LEU A 278 -7.91 -25.35 -3.18
C LEU A 278 -7.53 -26.65 -3.85
N SER A 279 -8.12 -26.92 -5.02
CA SER A 279 -7.67 -27.96 -5.93
C SER A 279 -6.28 -27.65 -6.48
N GLU A 280 -5.54 -28.67 -6.89
CA GLU A 280 -4.22 -28.52 -7.51
C GLU A 280 -4.27 -27.59 -8.72
N GLU A 281 -5.32 -27.66 -9.54
CA GLU A 281 -5.49 -26.83 -10.72
C GLU A 281 -5.66 -25.35 -10.38
N THR A 282 -6.53 -25.04 -9.42
CA THR A 282 -6.74 -23.66 -8.93
C THR A 282 -5.50 -23.15 -8.22
N LEU A 283 -4.83 -23.99 -7.45
CA LEU A 283 -3.58 -23.64 -6.78
C LEU A 283 -2.49 -23.25 -7.76
N ILE A 284 -2.29 -24.03 -8.84
CA ILE A 284 -1.36 -23.69 -9.92
C ILE A 284 -1.73 -22.34 -10.55
N ALA A 285 -3.00 -22.13 -10.85
CA ALA A 285 -3.45 -20.88 -11.45
C ALA A 285 -3.17 -19.66 -10.56
N VAL A 286 -3.42 -19.77 -9.24
CA VAL A 286 -3.20 -18.68 -8.29
C VAL A 286 -1.71 -18.45 -8.03
N VAL A 287 -0.93 -19.51 -7.82
CA VAL A 287 0.51 -19.39 -7.57
C VAL A 287 1.23 -18.82 -8.78
N SER A 288 0.87 -19.23 -9.99
CA SER A 288 1.47 -18.69 -11.23
C SER A 288 1.35 -17.17 -11.35
N GLU A 289 0.28 -16.58 -10.84
CA GLU A 289 0.06 -15.13 -10.87
C GLU A 289 0.82 -14.39 -9.75
N LEU A 290 1.02 -15.05 -8.59
CA LEU A 290 1.65 -14.42 -7.43
C LEU A 290 3.16 -14.68 -7.33
N GLN A 291 3.66 -15.77 -7.90
CA GLN A 291 5.03 -16.27 -7.67
C GLN A 291 6.13 -15.25 -8.01
N GLU A 292 5.91 -14.41 -9.02
CA GLU A 292 6.92 -13.47 -9.50
C GLU A 292 7.00 -12.17 -8.68
N TYR A 293 5.98 -11.86 -7.90
CA TYR A 293 5.93 -10.61 -7.15
C TYR A 293 6.61 -10.74 -5.79
N LYS A 294 7.33 -9.69 -5.39
CA LYS A 294 7.89 -9.53 -4.06
C LYS A 294 6.81 -8.99 -3.13
N LEU A 295 6.41 -9.73 -2.11
CA LEU A 295 5.45 -9.27 -1.11
C LEU A 295 6.13 -8.73 0.14
N MET A 296 7.26 -9.30 0.55
CA MET A 296 8.08 -8.73 1.62
C MET A 296 8.76 -7.45 1.13
N GLU A 297 8.82 -6.43 2.00
CA GLU A 297 9.40 -5.12 1.68
C GLU A 297 8.65 -4.33 0.57
N THR A 298 7.51 -4.83 0.11
CA THR A 298 6.61 -4.05 -0.75
C THR A 298 6.03 -2.88 0.05
N ASP A 299 5.80 -1.76 -0.63
CA ASP A 299 5.08 -0.64 -0.01
C ASP A 299 3.74 -1.16 0.54
N PHE A 300 3.58 -1.06 1.86
CA PHE A 300 2.41 -1.62 2.51
C PHE A 300 1.10 -0.91 2.09
N GLU A 301 1.15 0.32 1.54
CA GLU A 301 -0.03 0.97 0.94
C GLU A 301 -0.61 0.13 -0.21
N ILE A 302 0.24 -0.56 -0.97
CA ILE A 302 -0.16 -1.45 -2.06
C ILE A 302 -0.87 -2.68 -1.51
N LEU A 303 -0.28 -3.30 -0.48
CA LEU A 303 -0.85 -4.49 0.17
C LEU A 303 -2.15 -4.16 0.88
N ASP A 304 -2.18 -3.06 1.62
CA ASP A 304 -3.36 -2.58 2.31
C ASP A 304 -4.51 -2.26 1.35
N ALA A 305 -4.23 -1.58 0.25
CA ALA A 305 -5.24 -1.32 -0.79
C ALA A 305 -5.79 -2.62 -1.41
N ALA A 306 -4.95 -3.63 -1.59
CA ALA A 306 -5.37 -4.95 -2.08
C ALA A 306 -6.25 -5.66 -1.06
N PHE A 307 -5.87 -5.67 0.21
CA PHE A 307 -6.66 -6.29 1.29
C PHE A 307 -7.98 -5.56 1.56
N GLU A 308 -7.99 -4.20 1.56
CA GLU A 308 -9.24 -3.43 1.64
C GLU A 308 -10.20 -3.81 0.51
N HIS A 309 -9.65 -3.99 -0.69
CA HIS A 309 -10.44 -4.35 -1.85
C HIS A 309 -11.05 -5.75 -1.72
N MET A 310 -10.31 -6.72 -1.17
CA MET A 310 -10.82 -8.07 -0.88
C MET A 310 -12.02 -8.06 0.06
N ILE A 311 -12.01 -7.22 1.10
CA ILE A 311 -13.16 -7.11 2.02
C ILE A 311 -14.34 -6.40 1.35
N SER A 312 -14.09 -5.31 0.62
CA SER A 312 -15.15 -4.49 0.04
C SER A 312 -15.94 -5.22 -1.04
N GLY A 313 -15.33 -6.17 -1.73
CA GLY A 313 -15.98 -7.06 -2.70
C GLY A 313 -17.09 -7.91 -2.08
N ASP A 314 -16.81 -8.49 -0.91
CA ASP A 314 -17.73 -9.38 -0.18
C ASP A 314 -18.78 -8.63 0.67
N SER A 315 -18.53 -7.36 1.00
CA SER A 315 -19.31 -6.59 1.99
C SER A 315 -20.14 -5.48 1.37
N LYS A 316 -20.49 -5.56 0.09
CA LYS A 316 -21.31 -4.52 -0.58
C LYS A 316 -22.61 -4.27 0.20
N GLY A 317 -22.58 -3.31 1.11
CA GLY A 317 -23.77 -2.63 1.63
C GLY A 317 -24.18 -2.89 3.08
N GLU A 318 -23.59 -3.81 3.85
CA GLU A 318 -24.29 -4.23 5.10
C GLU A 318 -23.78 -3.62 6.42
N LYS A 319 -22.57 -3.06 6.55
CA LYS A 319 -22.05 -2.74 7.90
C LYS A 319 -21.54 -1.32 8.14
N GLY A 320 -21.57 -0.41 7.17
CA GLY A 320 -21.13 1.00 7.39
C GLY A 320 -19.67 1.14 7.81
N GLN A 321 -18.83 0.16 7.50
CA GLN A 321 -17.39 0.24 7.67
C GLN A 321 -16.79 1.04 6.51
N TYR A 322 -16.09 2.12 6.81
CA TYR A 322 -15.48 2.98 5.82
C TYR A 322 -14.01 3.15 6.16
N PHE A 323 -13.14 2.73 5.25
CA PHE A 323 -11.71 2.93 5.42
C PHE A 323 -11.35 4.41 5.33
N THR A 324 -10.53 4.86 6.26
CA THR A 324 -10.04 6.24 6.27
C THR A 324 -9.01 6.44 5.16
N PRO A 325 -9.15 7.47 4.32
CA PRO A 325 -8.18 7.73 3.26
C PRO A 325 -6.77 7.91 3.81
N ARG A 326 -5.77 7.28 3.18
CA ARG A 326 -4.37 7.30 3.65
C ARG A 326 -3.80 8.71 3.83
N PRO A 327 -4.01 9.67 2.91
CA PRO A 327 -3.58 11.05 3.14
C PRO A 327 -4.17 11.69 4.40
N VAL A 328 -5.42 11.34 4.75
CA VAL A 328 -6.06 11.84 5.98
C VAL A 328 -5.45 11.18 7.21
N ILE A 329 -5.17 9.87 7.16
CA ILE A 329 -4.49 9.15 8.25
C ILE A 329 -3.11 9.76 8.51
N ASP A 330 -2.32 9.96 7.45
CA ASP A 330 -0.97 10.51 7.54
C ASP A 330 -0.95 11.85 8.26
N ILE A 331 -1.86 12.75 7.88
CA ILE A 331 -1.99 14.05 8.57
C ILE A 331 -2.44 13.89 10.02
N ILE A 332 -3.41 13.04 10.32
CA ILE A 332 -3.86 12.81 11.71
C ILE A 332 -2.71 12.33 12.58
N VAL A 333 -1.88 11.42 12.08
CA VAL A 333 -0.70 10.95 12.80
C VAL A 333 0.28 12.10 13.06
N GLN A 334 0.54 12.96 12.08
CA GLN A 334 1.38 14.15 12.24
C GLN A 334 0.81 15.12 13.28
N LEU A 335 -0.52 15.38 13.27
CA LEU A 335 -1.19 16.26 14.23
C LEU A 335 -1.08 15.74 15.66
N LEU A 336 -1.11 14.43 15.87
CA LEU A 336 -0.96 13.83 17.20
C LEU A 336 0.49 13.59 17.60
N ASN A 337 1.44 13.63 16.65
CA ASN A 337 2.88 13.53 16.88
C ASN A 337 3.26 12.44 17.90
N PRO A 338 3.12 11.15 17.54
CA PRO A 338 3.49 10.04 18.43
C PRO A 338 4.99 10.01 18.76
N HIS A 339 5.33 9.54 19.96
CA HIS A 339 6.70 9.32 20.43
C HIS A 339 6.96 7.82 20.69
N ASP A 340 8.21 7.43 20.79
CA ASP A 340 8.65 6.02 20.86
C ASP A 340 8.29 5.30 22.18
N ASP A 341 8.02 6.06 23.25
CA ASP A 341 7.60 5.56 24.55
C ASP A 341 6.06 5.54 24.74
N GLU A 342 5.30 5.98 23.74
CA GLU A 342 3.84 6.12 23.83
C GLU A 342 3.08 4.91 23.29
N ARG A 343 2.07 4.48 24.03
CA ARG A 343 1.15 3.41 23.60
C ARG A 343 0.00 3.99 22.77
N VAL A 344 -0.18 3.47 21.57
CA VAL A 344 -1.17 3.91 20.58
C VAL A 344 -2.23 2.83 20.40
N LEU A 345 -3.49 3.22 20.46
CA LEU A 345 -4.64 2.32 20.25
C LEU A 345 -5.55 2.82 19.12
N ASP A 346 -5.95 1.89 18.26
CA ASP A 346 -7.14 2.04 17.41
C ASP A 346 -8.20 1.00 17.83
N PRO A 347 -9.29 1.41 18.51
CA PRO A 347 -10.33 0.48 18.99
C PRO A 347 -11.43 0.15 17.97
N SER A 348 -11.30 0.61 16.72
CA SER A 348 -12.09 0.21 15.55
C SER A 348 -11.20 0.18 14.31
N ALA A 349 -10.15 -0.65 14.41
CA ALA A 349 -8.92 -0.52 13.63
C ALA A 349 -9.09 -0.77 12.13
N GLY A 350 -10.14 -1.46 11.68
CA GLY A 350 -10.22 -1.83 10.29
C GLY A 350 -8.98 -2.61 9.88
N SER A 351 -8.36 -2.21 8.79
CA SER A 351 -7.08 -2.78 8.30
C SER A 351 -5.85 -2.30 9.09
N ALA A 352 -6.01 -1.63 10.22
CA ALA A 352 -4.95 -1.03 11.04
C ALA A 352 -4.21 0.16 10.37
N GLY A 353 -4.87 0.89 9.49
CA GLY A 353 -4.26 2.00 8.77
C GLY A 353 -3.61 3.06 9.68
N PHE A 354 -4.27 3.46 10.79
CA PHE A 354 -3.69 4.40 11.75
C PHE A 354 -2.41 3.86 12.39
N LEU A 355 -2.36 2.59 12.74
CA LEU A 355 -1.19 1.98 13.36
C LEU A 355 -0.02 1.83 12.38
N LEU A 356 -0.31 1.47 11.13
CA LEU A 356 0.69 1.36 10.07
C LEU A 356 1.33 2.73 9.77
N HIS A 357 0.52 3.77 9.63
CA HIS A 357 1.04 5.12 9.42
C HIS A 357 1.77 5.66 10.65
N THR A 358 1.33 5.31 11.87
CA THR A 358 2.08 5.60 13.09
C THR A 358 3.44 4.92 13.06
N PHE A 359 3.49 3.65 12.72
CA PHE A 359 4.74 2.91 12.60
C PHE A 359 5.70 3.54 11.58
N GLN A 360 5.20 3.90 10.38
CA GLN A 360 6.02 4.60 9.38
C GLN A 360 6.48 5.98 9.84
N HIS A 361 5.60 6.74 10.49
CA HIS A 361 5.95 8.04 11.05
C HIS A 361 7.13 7.90 12.01
N MET A 362 7.07 6.91 12.90
CA MET A 362 8.13 6.62 13.86
C MET A 362 9.45 6.23 13.19
N LEU A 363 9.40 5.41 12.14
CA LEU A 363 10.60 5.04 11.38
C LEU A 363 11.26 6.25 10.71
N LYS A 364 10.46 7.20 10.23
CA LYS A 364 10.96 8.41 9.54
C LYS A 364 11.49 9.47 10.53
N THR A 365 10.76 9.73 11.61
CA THR A 365 11.02 10.86 12.53
C THR A 365 11.94 10.52 13.68
N GLN A 366 11.79 9.32 14.27
CA GLN A 366 12.55 8.90 15.47
C GLN A 366 13.75 8.02 15.13
N LYS A 367 14.00 7.75 13.84
CA LYS A 367 15.13 6.93 13.36
C LYS A 367 15.26 5.59 14.09
N ILE A 368 14.12 4.92 14.32
CA ILE A 368 14.09 3.59 14.93
C ILE A 368 14.93 2.63 14.09
N GLU A 369 15.96 2.04 14.67
CA GLU A 369 16.81 1.07 13.99
C GLU A 369 16.05 -0.23 13.68
N ASP A 370 16.43 -0.93 12.63
CA ASP A 370 15.77 -2.17 12.19
C ASP A 370 15.61 -3.21 13.29
N LYS A 371 16.60 -3.31 14.19
CA LYS A 371 16.56 -4.23 15.35
C LYS A 371 15.51 -3.86 16.40
N ASP A 372 15.08 -2.61 16.47
CA ASP A 372 14.13 -2.10 17.46
C ASP A 372 12.71 -1.96 16.90
N ARG A 373 12.51 -2.10 15.58
CA ARG A 373 11.18 -2.03 14.91
C ARG A 373 10.18 -2.98 15.54
N TYR A 374 10.56 -4.24 15.67
CA TYR A 374 9.70 -5.27 16.27
C TYR A 374 9.32 -4.91 17.72
N LYS A 375 10.32 -4.47 18.51
CA LYS A 375 10.10 -4.08 19.91
C LYS A 375 9.13 -2.91 20.04
N TYR A 376 9.28 -1.89 19.18
CA TYR A 376 8.36 -0.76 19.16
C TYR A 376 6.93 -1.22 18.85
N ALA A 377 6.72 -1.94 17.77
CA ALA A 377 5.39 -2.36 17.34
C ALA A 377 4.69 -3.23 18.40
N VAL A 378 5.40 -4.22 18.98
CA VAL A 378 4.86 -5.10 20.02
C VAL A 378 4.49 -4.37 21.30
N ASN A 379 5.26 -3.37 21.70
CA ASN A 379 5.03 -2.68 22.97
C ASN A 379 4.07 -1.49 22.85
N ASN A 380 3.97 -0.88 21.67
CA ASN A 380 3.36 0.43 21.52
C ASN A 380 2.10 0.45 20.63
N LEU A 381 1.91 -0.48 19.69
CA LEU A 381 0.80 -0.46 18.74
C LEU A 381 -0.27 -1.49 19.07
N TYR A 382 -1.52 -1.05 19.23
CA TYR A 382 -2.64 -1.88 19.67
C TYR A 382 -3.88 -1.65 18.81
N ALA A 383 -4.55 -2.73 18.40
CA ALA A 383 -5.75 -2.70 17.59
C ALA A 383 -6.88 -3.56 18.17
N LEU A 384 -8.09 -3.04 18.15
CA LEU A 384 -9.31 -3.82 18.37
C LEU A 384 -10.23 -3.64 17.16
N ASP A 385 -10.85 -4.73 16.72
CA ASP A 385 -11.96 -4.67 15.78
C ASP A 385 -12.97 -5.77 16.08
N PHE A 386 -14.21 -5.55 15.67
CA PHE A 386 -15.31 -6.51 15.87
C PHE A 386 -15.32 -7.60 14.81
N ASP A 387 -14.95 -7.27 13.56
CA ASP A 387 -14.96 -8.20 12.43
C ASP A 387 -13.68 -9.05 12.41
N PRO A 388 -13.80 -10.41 12.50
CA PRO A 388 -12.64 -11.29 12.51
C PRO A 388 -11.82 -11.24 11.21
N ARG A 389 -12.43 -10.95 10.03
CA ARG A 389 -11.72 -10.81 8.75
C ARG A 389 -10.84 -9.57 8.77
N THR A 390 -11.40 -8.46 9.24
CA THR A 390 -10.67 -7.20 9.38
C THR A 390 -9.48 -7.35 10.33
N VAL A 391 -9.66 -8.06 11.47
CA VAL A 391 -8.57 -8.37 12.41
C VAL A 391 -7.49 -9.24 11.76
N LYS A 392 -7.87 -10.23 10.94
CA LYS A 392 -6.89 -11.03 10.18
C LYS A 392 -6.02 -10.13 9.28
N ILE A 393 -6.64 -9.18 8.56
CA ILE A 393 -5.91 -8.22 7.70
C ILE A 393 -5.02 -7.30 8.52
N ALA A 394 -5.53 -6.73 9.61
CA ALA A 394 -4.74 -5.90 10.49
C ALA A 394 -3.47 -6.65 10.97
N LYS A 395 -3.62 -7.89 11.40
CA LYS A 395 -2.48 -8.75 11.77
C LYS A 395 -1.52 -8.97 10.62
N ALA A 396 -2.04 -9.26 9.41
CA ALA A 396 -1.22 -9.47 8.23
C ALA A 396 -0.36 -8.26 7.89
N LEU A 397 -0.98 -7.10 7.84
CA LEU A 397 -0.30 -5.85 7.49
C LEU A 397 0.74 -5.47 8.55
N MET A 398 0.43 -5.65 9.84
CA MET A 398 1.38 -5.40 10.91
C MET A 398 2.57 -6.38 10.86
N VAL A 399 2.35 -7.66 10.51
CA VAL A 399 3.43 -8.64 10.27
C VAL A 399 4.32 -8.23 9.10
N ILE A 400 3.72 -7.81 7.99
CA ILE A 400 4.46 -7.36 6.78
C ILE A 400 5.25 -6.10 7.07
N ALA A 401 4.70 -5.18 7.85
CA ALA A 401 5.40 -3.97 8.30
C ALA A 401 6.58 -4.25 9.25
N GLY A 402 6.69 -5.49 9.77
CA GLY A 402 7.79 -5.91 10.64
C GLY A 402 7.43 -6.07 12.11
N ASP A 403 6.14 -6.05 12.46
CA ASP A 403 5.65 -6.29 13.83
C ASP A 403 5.91 -7.73 14.30
N GLY A 404 5.82 -8.72 13.41
CA GLY A 404 6.06 -10.15 13.73
C GLY A 404 5.10 -10.77 14.75
N SER A 405 4.47 -9.98 15.61
CA SER A 405 3.52 -10.41 16.65
C SER A 405 2.52 -9.27 16.93
N SER A 406 1.39 -9.31 16.27
CA SER A 406 0.40 -8.24 16.33
C SER A 406 -0.36 -8.19 17.66
N ASN A 407 -0.55 -6.98 18.20
CA ASN A 407 -1.51 -6.70 19.27
C ASN A 407 -2.94 -6.48 18.74
N SER A 408 -3.25 -6.95 17.53
CA SER A 408 -4.59 -6.86 16.97
C SER A 408 -5.48 -7.98 17.53
N GLN A 409 -6.59 -7.62 18.15
CA GLN A 409 -7.50 -8.55 18.79
C GLN A 409 -8.94 -8.37 18.33
N GLN A 410 -9.67 -9.47 18.21
CA GLN A 410 -11.10 -9.42 17.95
C GLN A 410 -11.87 -9.15 19.23
N ALA A 411 -12.56 -8.02 19.31
CA ALA A 411 -13.42 -7.69 20.42
C ALA A 411 -14.49 -6.66 20.05
N ASN A 412 -15.62 -6.69 20.72
CA ASN A 412 -16.57 -5.60 20.70
C ASN A 412 -16.09 -4.50 21.65
N SER A 413 -15.38 -3.50 21.15
CA SER A 413 -14.83 -2.39 21.94
C SER A 413 -15.87 -1.66 22.79
N LEU A 414 -17.14 -1.67 22.37
CA LEU A 414 -18.24 -1.03 23.10
C LEU A 414 -18.80 -1.87 24.27
N ASP A 415 -18.54 -3.16 24.30
CA ASP A 415 -19.05 -4.02 25.38
C ASP A 415 -18.19 -3.92 26.64
N LEU A 416 -18.51 -2.95 27.49
CA LEU A 416 -17.74 -2.64 28.70
C LEU A 416 -17.68 -3.80 29.71
N ARG A 417 -18.52 -4.82 29.56
CA ARG A 417 -18.46 -6.02 30.41
C ARG A 417 -17.18 -6.82 30.20
N LEU A 418 -16.57 -6.73 29.02
CA LEU A 418 -15.26 -7.35 28.73
C LEU A 418 -14.14 -6.78 29.61
N TRP A 419 -14.31 -5.55 30.10
CA TRP A 419 -13.33 -4.85 30.96
C TRP A 419 -13.74 -4.75 32.41
N ASP A 420 -14.92 -5.29 32.79
CA ASP A 420 -15.40 -5.29 34.16
C ASP A 420 -14.70 -6.37 34.98
N LYS A 421 -13.74 -5.97 35.81
CA LYS A 421 -12.96 -6.89 36.66
C LYS A 421 -13.85 -7.64 37.67
N THR A 422 -15.08 -7.18 37.95
CA THR A 422 -16.03 -7.91 38.82
C THR A 422 -16.69 -9.10 38.11
N GLN A 423 -16.59 -9.16 36.79
CA GLN A 423 -17.08 -10.26 35.93
C GLN A 423 -15.98 -11.27 35.58
N LEU A 424 -14.84 -11.24 36.29
CA LEU A 424 -13.72 -12.16 36.10
C LEU A 424 -14.21 -13.63 36.08
N GLY A 425 -13.85 -14.36 35.02
CA GLY A 425 -14.25 -15.75 34.79
C GLY A 425 -15.46 -15.95 33.87
N LYS A 426 -16.22 -14.88 33.53
CA LYS A 426 -17.31 -14.96 32.55
C LYS A 426 -16.86 -14.55 31.14
N PHE A 427 -15.77 -13.78 31.02
CA PHE A 427 -15.20 -13.29 29.76
C PHE A 427 -13.70 -13.55 29.75
N ASP A 428 -13.11 -13.55 28.53
CA ASP A 428 -11.67 -13.73 28.38
C ASP A 428 -10.91 -12.53 28.98
N ASN A 429 -10.23 -12.75 30.06
CA ASN A 429 -9.49 -11.72 30.79
C ASN A 429 -8.24 -11.23 30.06
N ALA A 430 -7.77 -11.95 29.01
CA ALA A 430 -6.59 -11.57 28.25
C ALA A 430 -6.79 -10.22 27.54
N ILE A 431 -8.02 -9.96 27.05
CA ILE A 431 -8.36 -8.67 26.43
C ILE A 431 -8.32 -7.54 27.47
N ALA A 432 -8.95 -7.72 28.62
CA ALA A 432 -9.00 -6.69 29.66
C ALA A 432 -7.61 -6.33 30.19
N THR A 433 -6.71 -7.31 30.32
CA THR A 433 -5.33 -7.09 30.77
C THR A 433 -4.48 -6.39 29.70
N LYS A 434 -4.63 -6.79 28.44
CA LYS A 434 -3.85 -6.22 27.32
C LYS A 434 -4.28 -4.81 26.95
N PHE A 435 -5.58 -4.52 27.06
CA PHE A 435 -6.22 -3.25 26.67
C PHE A 435 -6.85 -2.56 27.89
N GLU A 436 -6.08 -2.34 28.94
CA GLU A 436 -6.58 -1.68 30.15
C GLU A 436 -7.10 -0.26 29.88
N GLU A 437 -8.19 0.12 30.56
CA GLU A 437 -8.65 1.50 30.56
C GLU A 437 -7.59 2.41 31.20
N SER A 438 -7.52 3.67 30.71
CA SER A 438 -6.53 4.66 31.16
C SER A 438 -5.07 4.22 31.00
N SER A 439 -4.77 3.40 29.98
CA SER A 439 -3.43 2.87 29.74
C SER A 439 -2.78 3.32 28.41
N PHE A 440 -3.52 4.03 27.55
CA PHE A 440 -3.02 4.48 26.25
C PHE A 440 -2.74 5.98 26.25
N ASP A 441 -1.62 6.35 25.64
CA ASP A 441 -1.19 7.73 25.50
C ASP A 441 -1.91 8.39 24.31
N ILE A 442 -2.17 7.61 23.26
CA ILE A 442 -2.81 8.06 22.04
C ILE A 442 -3.93 7.11 21.64
N VAL A 443 -5.06 7.66 21.22
CA VAL A 443 -6.13 6.93 20.53
C VAL A 443 -6.40 7.60 19.18
N MET A 444 -6.32 6.84 18.10
CA MET A 444 -6.67 7.29 16.75
C MET A 444 -7.68 6.32 16.16
N THR A 445 -8.81 6.81 15.66
CA THR A 445 -9.85 5.89 15.20
C THR A 445 -10.87 6.56 14.27
N ASN A 446 -11.44 5.73 13.39
CA ASN A 446 -12.61 6.07 12.58
C ASN A 446 -13.72 5.05 12.89
N PRO A 447 -14.57 5.31 13.91
CA PRO A 447 -15.61 4.38 14.29
C PRO A 447 -16.75 4.34 13.27
N PRO A 448 -17.55 3.25 13.22
CA PRO A 448 -18.71 3.18 12.35
C PRO A 448 -19.73 4.29 12.65
N PHE A 449 -20.12 5.05 11.61
CA PHE A 449 -21.05 6.18 11.73
C PHE A 449 -22.51 5.76 11.85
N ALA A 450 -22.84 4.56 11.39
CA ALA A 450 -24.21 4.05 11.36
C ALA A 450 -24.48 3.02 12.46
N GLY A 451 -25.76 2.91 12.79
CA GLY A 451 -26.28 1.93 13.73
C GLY A 451 -26.43 2.44 15.15
N ASP A 452 -27.46 1.93 15.78
CA ASP A 452 -27.84 2.23 17.16
C ASP A 452 -27.56 1.02 18.04
N VAL A 453 -27.14 1.28 19.27
CA VAL A 453 -27.03 0.26 20.33
C VAL A 453 -28.26 0.38 21.21
N SER A 454 -29.00 -0.72 21.34
CA SER A 454 -30.20 -0.80 22.18
C SER A 454 -29.84 -1.05 23.64
N SER A 455 -30.71 -0.61 24.56
CA SER A 455 -30.63 -0.94 25.98
C SER A 455 -30.66 -2.47 26.24
N SER A 456 -31.23 -3.25 25.32
CA SER A 456 -31.22 -4.72 25.38
C SER A 456 -29.83 -5.35 25.16
N SER A 457 -28.83 -4.57 24.69
CA SER A 457 -27.45 -5.06 24.55
C SER A 457 -26.79 -5.46 25.87
N GLY A 458 -27.31 -4.96 26.99
CA GLY A 458 -26.81 -5.22 28.34
C GLY A 458 -25.61 -4.37 28.76
N TYR A 459 -25.00 -3.59 27.84
CA TYR A 459 -23.86 -2.71 28.16
C TYR A 459 -24.14 -1.21 27.97
N LEU A 460 -25.25 -0.81 27.34
CA LEU A 460 -25.56 0.59 27.09
C LEU A 460 -25.58 1.43 28.39
N GLY A 461 -26.11 0.88 29.48
CA GLY A 461 -26.20 1.56 30.77
C GLY A 461 -24.86 1.89 31.44
N TYR A 462 -23.74 1.35 30.96
CA TYR A 462 -22.41 1.68 31.47
C TYR A 462 -21.87 3.02 30.93
N TYR A 463 -22.50 3.58 29.88
CA TYR A 463 -22.09 4.84 29.24
C TYR A 463 -22.79 6.04 29.82
N LYS A 464 -22.05 7.10 30.15
CA LYS A 464 -22.60 8.39 30.62
C LYS A 464 -23.41 9.07 29.51
N VAL A 465 -22.87 9.04 28.26
CA VAL A 465 -23.53 9.65 27.08
C VAL A 465 -24.86 8.97 26.73
N ALA A 466 -25.07 7.74 27.17
CA ALA A 466 -26.31 7.01 26.97
C ALA A 466 -27.33 7.22 28.10
N ARG A 467 -27.13 8.20 28.97
CA ARG A 467 -28.07 8.56 30.02
C ARG A 467 -28.84 9.83 29.67
N ASP A 468 -30.10 9.88 30.02
CA ASP A 468 -30.92 11.08 29.90
C ASP A 468 -30.66 12.05 31.08
N LYS A 469 -31.30 13.22 31.05
CA LYS A 469 -31.21 14.23 32.13
C LYS A 469 -31.65 13.72 33.51
N LYS A 470 -32.43 12.65 33.55
CA LYS A 470 -32.87 11.99 34.79
C LYS A 470 -31.97 10.81 35.18
N GLN A 471 -30.80 10.70 34.54
CA GLN A 471 -29.83 9.61 34.75
C GLN A 471 -30.36 8.19 34.41
N LYS A 472 -31.46 8.09 33.64
CA LYS A 472 -31.97 6.82 33.16
C LYS A 472 -31.28 6.47 31.84
N THR A 473 -31.00 5.16 31.62
CA THR A 473 -30.47 4.67 30.37
C THR A 473 -31.46 4.93 29.23
N LYS A 474 -31.02 5.56 28.16
CA LYS A 474 -31.79 5.76 26.93
C LYS A 474 -32.17 4.40 26.32
N ALA A 475 -33.24 4.36 25.54
CA ALA A 475 -33.63 3.13 24.84
C ALA A 475 -32.57 2.71 23.80
N THR A 476 -31.97 3.69 23.14
CA THR A 476 -30.90 3.51 22.14
C THR A 476 -29.91 4.68 22.21
N GLU A 477 -28.68 4.42 21.76
CA GLU A 477 -27.68 5.48 21.50
C GLU A 477 -26.87 5.14 20.25
N LYS A 478 -26.37 6.15 19.54
CA LYS A 478 -25.56 6.01 18.34
C LYS A 478 -24.19 5.41 18.63
N ARG A 479 -23.71 4.54 17.76
CA ARG A 479 -22.39 3.87 17.92
C ARG A 479 -21.24 4.86 18.02
N ASP A 480 -21.18 5.85 17.13
CA ASP A 480 -20.12 6.86 17.10
C ASP A 480 -20.06 7.70 18.39
N VAL A 481 -21.23 7.97 19.01
CA VAL A 481 -21.33 8.66 20.32
C VAL A 481 -20.77 7.77 21.44
N LEU A 482 -21.09 6.48 21.42
CA LEU A 482 -20.55 5.51 22.40
C LEU A 482 -19.04 5.33 22.23
N PHE A 483 -18.55 5.24 20.98
CA PHE A 483 -17.12 5.17 20.69
C PHE A 483 -16.36 6.38 21.22
N LEU A 484 -16.94 7.57 21.17
CA LEU A 484 -16.31 8.76 21.72
C LEU A 484 -16.03 8.59 23.23
N GLU A 485 -17.04 8.23 24.05
CA GLU A 485 -16.82 7.98 25.48
C GLU A 485 -15.87 6.79 25.70
N ARG A 486 -16.01 5.71 24.90
CA ARG A 486 -15.15 4.53 25.02
C ARG A 486 -13.67 4.87 24.82
N ASN A 487 -13.37 5.67 23.84
CA ASN A 487 -12.02 6.10 23.53
C ASN A 487 -11.41 6.96 24.65
N LEU A 488 -12.22 7.86 25.24
CA LEU A 488 -11.79 8.62 26.40
C LEU A 488 -11.52 7.76 27.64
N ARG A 489 -12.19 6.63 27.78
CA ARG A 489 -11.88 5.67 28.86
C ARG A 489 -10.56 4.96 28.66
N PHE A 490 -10.16 4.66 27.41
CA PHE A 490 -8.86 4.07 27.10
C PHE A 490 -7.69 5.05 27.34
N LEU A 491 -7.91 6.35 27.16
CA LEU A 491 -6.88 7.36 27.34
C LEU A 491 -6.44 7.53 28.81
N LYS A 492 -5.13 7.59 29.01
CA LYS A 492 -4.53 8.11 30.25
C LYS A 492 -4.93 9.57 30.48
N PRO A 493 -4.91 10.07 31.73
CA PRO A 493 -4.86 11.50 31.99
C PRO A 493 -3.71 12.14 31.19
N GLY A 494 -3.95 13.26 30.50
CA GLY A 494 -2.99 13.91 29.62
C GLY A 494 -2.78 13.24 28.24
N GLY A 495 -3.37 12.06 28.00
CA GLY A 495 -3.37 11.40 26.70
C GLY A 495 -4.23 12.16 25.68
N ARG A 496 -3.99 11.92 24.38
CA ARG A 496 -4.64 12.63 23.28
C ARG A 496 -5.33 11.71 22.30
N MET A 497 -6.35 12.22 21.62
CA MET A 497 -7.17 11.46 20.68
C MET A 497 -7.46 12.24 19.41
N ALA A 498 -7.46 11.52 18.30
CA ALA A 498 -8.12 11.93 17.06
C ALA A 498 -9.23 10.93 16.72
N ILE A 499 -10.44 11.44 16.56
CA ILE A 499 -11.59 10.62 16.18
C ILE A 499 -12.32 11.25 14.98
N VAL A 500 -12.59 10.42 13.97
CA VAL A 500 -13.39 10.83 12.81
C VAL A 500 -14.86 10.68 13.16
N LEU A 501 -15.64 11.76 12.99
CA LEU A 501 -17.05 11.79 13.31
C LEU A 501 -17.86 12.47 12.20
N PRO A 502 -19.14 12.14 12.02
CA PRO A 502 -20.05 12.92 11.18
C PRO A 502 -20.07 14.39 11.58
N GLN A 503 -20.01 15.30 10.59
CA GLN A 503 -19.97 16.74 10.83
C GLN A 503 -21.15 17.23 11.69
N GLY A 504 -22.31 16.56 11.61
CA GLY A 504 -23.48 16.88 12.43
C GLY A 504 -23.23 16.90 13.93
N ARG A 505 -22.26 16.10 14.43
CA ARG A 505 -21.91 16.07 15.87
C ARG A 505 -21.38 17.42 16.38
N PHE A 506 -20.85 18.23 15.51
CA PHE A 506 -20.26 19.52 15.85
C PHE A 506 -21.24 20.69 15.78
N ASN A 507 -22.28 20.62 14.95
CA ASN A 507 -23.15 21.73 14.65
C ASN A 507 -24.65 21.51 14.96
N ASN A 508 -25.12 20.28 15.12
CA ASN A 508 -26.51 20.01 15.47
C ASN A 508 -26.80 20.42 16.92
N SER A 509 -27.94 21.07 17.13
CA SER A 509 -28.39 21.45 18.48
C SER A 509 -28.67 20.24 19.38
N SER A 510 -29.13 19.14 18.80
CA SER A 510 -29.35 17.86 19.52
C SER A 510 -28.10 17.28 20.16
N ASP A 511 -26.91 17.56 19.63
CA ASP A 511 -25.64 17.05 20.12
C ASP A 511 -24.93 18.02 21.10
N LYS A 512 -25.65 19.02 21.63
CA LYS A 512 -25.09 19.99 22.61
C LYS A 512 -24.55 19.27 23.86
N GLU A 513 -25.34 18.38 24.45
CA GLU A 513 -24.94 17.61 25.65
C GLU A 513 -23.68 16.77 25.41
N LEU A 514 -23.52 16.19 24.18
CA LEU A 514 -22.32 15.50 23.79
C LEU A 514 -21.08 16.40 23.77
N ARG A 515 -21.22 17.64 23.22
CA ARG A 515 -20.12 18.59 23.19
C ARG A 515 -19.74 19.09 24.59
N GLU A 516 -20.72 19.29 25.47
CA GLU A 516 -20.51 19.64 26.89
C GLU A 516 -19.79 18.49 27.62
N PHE A 517 -20.18 17.25 27.36
CA PHE A 517 -19.48 16.07 27.89
C PHE A 517 -18.02 16.03 27.44
N ILE A 518 -17.74 16.24 26.15
CA ILE A 518 -16.36 16.27 25.61
C ILE A 518 -15.55 17.37 26.34
N ALA A 519 -16.05 18.58 26.42
CA ALA A 519 -15.37 19.70 27.06
C ALA A 519 -15.12 19.47 28.56
N SER A 520 -16.03 18.74 29.24
CA SER A 520 -15.84 18.41 30.65
C SER A 520 -14.67 17.41 30.89
N GLU A 521 -14.44 16.48 29.94
CA GLU A 521 -13.43 15.42 30.07
C GLU A 521 -12.09 15.82 29.43
N CYS A 522 -12.08 16.76 28.44
CA CYS A 522 -10.92 17.06 27.62
C CYS A 522 -10.78 18.53 27.26
N ARG A 523 -9.54 18.98 26.99
CA ARG A 523 -9.26 20.16 26.18
C ARG A 523 -9.54 19.80 24.72
N ILE A 524 -10.38 20.59 24.05
CA ILE A 524 -10.59 20.49 22.61
C ILE A 524 -9.40 21.19 21.94
N LEU A 525 -8.54 20.43 21.25
CA LEU A 525 -7.37 20.98 20.56
C LEU A 525 -7.75 21.57 19.21
N GLY A 526 -8.61 20.85 18.48
CA GLY A 526 -9.07 21.35 17.18
C GLY A 526 -10.15 20.50 16.54
N VAL A 527 -10.72 21.05 15.47
CA VAL A 527 -11.67 20.38 14.58
C VAL A 527 -11.23 20.60 13.13
N LEU A 528 -10.93 19.50 12.44
CA LEU A 528 -10.57 19.49 11.02
C LEU A 528 -11.75 18.97 10.20
N GLY A 529 -12.44 19.85 9.46
CA GLY A 529 -13.46 19.47 8.49
C GLY A 529 -12.82 18.81 7.26
N LEU A 530 -13.29 17.60 6.90
CA LEU A 530 -12.82 16.89 5.74
C LEU A 530 -13.66 17.20 4.50
N HIS A 531 -13.05 17.14 3.31
CA HIS A 531 -13.77 17.33 2.05
C HIS A 531 -14.86 16.27 1.86
N GLY A 532 -16.00 16.64 1.25
CA GLY A 532 -17.14 15.74 1.09
C GLY A 532 -16.88 14.48 0.27
N ASN A 533 -15.80 14.44 -0.51
CA ASN A 533 -15.38 13.26 -1.26
C ASN A 533 -14.47 12.30 -0.48
N SER A 534 -14.01 12.65 0.73
CA SER A 534 -13.01 11.87 1.46
C SER A 534 -13.41 10.40 1.63
N PHE A 535 -14.68 10.11 1.87
CA PHE A 535 -15.18 8.75 2.09
C PHE A 535 -15.94 8.16 0.90
N LYS A 536 -15.88 8.79 -0.28
CA LYS A 536 -16.41 8.17 -1.50
C LYS A 536 -15.57 6.96 -1.93
N PRO A 537 -16.15 5.97 -2.61
CA PRO A 537 -17.55 5.87 -3.04
C PRO A 537 -18.53 5.38 -1.96
N TYR A 538 -18.05 5.06 -0.77
CA TYR A 538 -18.82 4.36 0.28
C TYR A 538 -19.91 5.22 0.93
N THR A 539 -19.65 6.50 1.16
CA THR A 539 -20.62 7.44 1.73
C THR A 539 -20.37 8.87 1.27
N GLY A 540 -21.46 9.64 1.15
CA GLY A 540 -21.42 11.09 0.95
C GLY A 540 -21.50 11.90 2.25
N THR A 541 -21.47 11.24 3.41
CA THR A 541 -21.52 11.92 4.72
C THR A 541 -20.29 12.80 4.90
N LYS A 542 -20.50 14.10 5.12
CA LYS A 542 -19.42 14.99 5.51
C LYS A 542 -18.95 14.64 6.91
N THR A 543 -17.65 14.57 7.07
CA THR A 543 -16.99 14.18 8.31
C THR A 543 -16.03 15.26 8.79
N SER A 544 -15.71 15.22 10.06
CA SER A 544 -14.67 16.03 10.66
C SER A 544 -13.84 15.21 11.64
N VAL A 545 -12.57 15.56 11.79
CA VAL A 545 -11.70 14.98 12.81
C VAL A 545 -11.74 15.86 14.04
N LEU A 546 -12.09 15.26 15.19
CA LEU A 546 -11.99 15.90 16.49
C LEU A 546 -10.64 15.57 17.12
N LEU A 547 -9.88 16.59 17.49
CA LEU A 547 -8.61 16.49 18.20
C LEU A 547 -8.81 16.94 19.64
N VAL A 548 -8.51 16.08 20.62
CA VAL A 548 -8.65 16.40 22.05
C VAL A 548 -7.46 15.91 22.86
N GLN A 549 -7.22 16.53 24.02
CA GLN A 549 -6.32 16.04 25.04
C GLN A 549 -7.07 15.92 26.37
N LYS A 550 -7.00 14.76 27.01
CA LYS A 550 -7.67 14.48 28.27
C LYS A 550 -7.09 15.35 29.38
N TRP A 551 -7.93 15.94 30.22
CA TRP A 551 -7.47 16.79 31.32
C TRP A 551 -6.53 16.02 32.26
N ASP A 552 -5.46 16.68 32.66
CA ASP A 552 -4.45 16.17 33.59
C ASP A 552 -3.74 17.33 34.29
N ALA A 553 -3.45 17.19 35.57
CA ALA A 553 -2.85 18.26 36.37
C ALA A 553 -1.46 18.72 35.88
N LYS A 554 -0.69 17.83 35.22
CA LYS A 554 0.68 18.11 34.75
C LYS A 554 0.75 18.36 33.24
N LYS A 555 0.19 17.42 32.45
CA LYS A 555 0.33 17.43 30.99
C LYS A 555 -0.72 18.31 30.28
N CYS A 556 -1.92 18.44 30.86
CA CYS A 556 -3.02 19.23 30.31
C CYS A 556 -3.90 19.80 31.43
N PRO A 557 -3.45 20.83 32.16
CA PRO A 557 -4.22 21.42 33.23
C PRO A 557 -5.56 22.00 32.73
N LYS A 558 -6.60 21.83 33.54
CA LYS A 558 -7.93 22.30 33.16
C LYS A 558 -7.94 23.83 33.05
N LEU A 559 -8.49 24.34 31.96
CA LEU A 559 -8.63 25.75 31.64
C LEU A 559 -10.11 26.06 31.39
N ASP A 560 -10.55 27.22 31.85
CA ASP A 560 -11.93 27.69 31.64
C ASP A 560 -12.11 28.26 30.22
N ASP A 561 -11.05 28.88 29.69
CA ASP A 561 -11.03 29.45 28.34
C ASP A 561 -9.69 29.14 27.66
N TYR A 562 -9.74 28.72 26.39
CA TYR A 562 -8.56 28.38 25.61
C TYR A 562 -8.85 28.42 24.11
N PRO A 563 -7.86 28.71 23.26
CA PRO A 563 -8.02 28.67 21.82
C PRO A 563 -8.26 27.25 21.31
N ILE A 564 -9.09 27.14 20.26
CA ILE A 564 -9.35 25.88 19.53
C ILE A 564 -8.96 26.09 18.07
N PHE A 565 -8.21 25.15 17.51
CA PHE A 565 -7.83 25.15 16.11
C PHE A 565 -8.99 24.72 15.22
N PHE A 566 -9.33 25.51 14.20
CA PHE A 566 -10.32 25.15 13.20
C PHE A 566 -9.71 25.21 11.81
N ALA A 567 -9.85 24.12 11.04
CA ALA A 567 -9.45 24.07 9.65
C ALA A 567 -10.46 23.27 8.83
N THR A 568 -10.46 23.51 7.52
CA THR A 568 -11.27 22.73 6.58
C THR A 568 -10.43 22.35 5.38
N ASN A 569 -10.35 21.07 5.09
CA ASN A 569 -9.76 20.54 3.86
C ASN A 569 -10.69 20.88 2.69
N THR A 570 -10.26 21.79 1.83
CA THR A 570 -11.02 22.29 0.67
C THR A 570 -10.61 21.62 -0.63
N LYS A 571 -9.34 21.19 -0.74
CA LYS A 571 -8.83 20.43 -1.90
C LYS A 571 -8.99 18.94 -1.63
N ALA A 572 -9.86 18.31 -2.39
CA ALA A 572 -10.19 16.89 -2.23
C ALA A 572 -8.95 15.99 -2.34
N VAL A 573 -8.94 14.88 -1.61
CA VAL A 573 -7.97 13.78 -1.77
C VAL A 573 -8.50 12.69 -2.71
N LYS A 574 -9.81 12.69 -2.97
CA LYS A 574 -10.50 11.79 -3.90
C LYS A 574 -11.41 12.57 -4.84
N ASP A 575 -11.58 12.05 -6.05
CA ASP A 575 -12.51 12.57 -7.04
C ASP A 575 -13.99 12.23 -6.70
N ASN A 576 -14.91 12.61 -7.57
CA ASN A 576 -16.34 12.33 -7.38
C ASN A 576 -16.68 10.84 -7.47
N SER A 577 -15.85 10.03 -8.08
CA SER A 577 -16.00 8.57 -8.20
C SER A 577 -15.35 7.81 -7.05
N GLY A 578 -14.57 8.51 -6.20
CA GLY A 578 -13.88 7.92 -5.06
C GLY A 578 -12.45 7.45 -5.34
N ASN A 579 -11.89 7.76 -6.51
CA ASN A 579 -10.49 7.49 -6.82
C ASN A 579 -9.59 8.56 -6.22
N TYR A 580 -8.39 8.18 -5.79
CA TYR A 580 -7.39 9.16 -5.35
C TYR A 580 -6.97 10.07 -6.51
N ILE A 581 -6.76 11.37 -6.22
CA ILE A 581 -6.33 12.37 -7.22
C ILE A 581 -4.84 12.28 -7.54
N GLY A 582 -4.07 11.56 -6.74
CA GLY A 582 -2.65 11.28 -6.90
C GLY A 582 -2.38 9.79 -7.16
N LYS A 583 -1.17 9.49 -7.62
CA LYS A 583 -0.72 8.12 -7.89
C LYS A 583 -0.46 7.31 -6.62
N ASN A 584 -0.08 7.98 -5.54
CA ASN A 584 0.17 7.44 -4.21
C ASN A 584 -0.19 8.49 -3.14
N THR A 585 -0.02 8.16 -1.87
CA THR A 585 -0.34 9.05 -0.75
C THR A 585 0.44 10.37 -0.83
N GLN A 586 1.73 10.37 -1.14
CA GLN A 586 2.55 11.59 -1.20
C GLN A 586 2.14 12.50 -2.37
N ASP A 587 1.90 11.95 -3.56
CA ASP A 587 1.39 12.71 -4.72
C ASP A 587 0.00 13.28 -4.45
N THR A 588 -0.85 12.56 -3.72
CA THR A 588 -2.18 13.03 -3.30
C THR A 588 -2.06 14.17 -2.29
N LEU A 589 -1.17 14.06 -1.31
CA LEU A 589 -0.90 15.13 -0.34
C LEU A 589 -0.38 16.39 -1.01
N ALA A 590 0.55 16.26 -1.96
CA ALA A 590 1.08 17.40 -2.71
C ALA A 590 0.01 18.18 -3.51
N LYS A 591 -1.09 17.51 -3.89
CA LYS A 591 -2.22 18.09 -4.61
C LYS A 591 -3.34 18.61 -3.70
N SER A 592 -3.28 18.30 -2.39
CA SER A 592 -4.26 18.71 -1.39
C SER A 592 -3.79 19.91 -0.55
N ASP A 593 -4.64 20.40 0.34
CA ASP A 593 -4.29 21.42 1.33
C ASP A 593 -4.05 20.84 2.74
N LEU A 594 -4.01 19.51 2.86
CA LEU A 594 -3.78 18.83 4.13
C LEU A 594 -2.40 19.13 4.73
N PRO A 595 -1.29 19.18 3.96
CA PRO A 595 0.02 19.54 4.51
C PRO A 595 0.05 20.95 5.12
N GLN A 596 -0.57 21.93 4.47
CA GLN A 596 -0.66 23.30 4.99
C GLN A 596 -1.47 23.37 6.30
N ILE A 597 -2.49 22.51 6.42
CA ILE A 597 -3.27 22.38 7.67
C ILE A 597 -2.39 21.79 8.78
N ALA A 598 -1.55 20.80 8.48
CA ALA A 598 -0.64 20.22 9.46
C ALA A 598 0.41 21.25 9.94
N GLU A 599 0.99 22.02 9.03
CA GLU A 599 1.93 23.11 9.35
C GLU A 599 1.27 24.16 10.25
N ALA A 600 0.06 24.63 9.89
CA ALA A 600 -0.69 25.61 10.70
C ALA A 600 -1.05 25.07 12.10
N PHE A 601 -1.38 23.77 12.21
CA PHE A 601 -1.60 23.14 13.50
C PHE A 601 -0.30 23.05 14.32
N ALA A 602 0.82 22.76 13.68
CA ALA A 602 2.13 22.72 14.35
C ALA A 602 2.50 24.09 14.96
N GLU A 603 2.26 25.18 14.24
CA GLU A 603 2.43 26.53 14.74
C GLU A 603 1.49 26.84 15.92
N PHE A 604 0.21 26.45 15.80
CA PHE A 604 -0.76 26.55 16.88
C PHE A 604 -0.31 25.77 18.12
N ALA A 605 0.11 24.50 17.95
CA ALA A 605 0.56 23.63 19.02
C ALA A 605 1.78 24.20 19.77
N LYS A 606 2.75 24.77 19.04
CA LYS A 606 3.92 25.47 19.61
C LYS A 606 3.47 26.72 20.40
N LYS A 607 2.60 27.54 19.83
CA LYS A 607 2.08 28.74 20.47
C LYS A 607 1.34 28.41 21.78
N GLU A 608 0.50 27.38 21.74
CA GLU A 608 -0.29 26.91 22.88
C GLU A 608 0.50 26.01 23.85
N ARG A 609 1.76 25.74 23.54
CA ARG A 609 2.68 24.90 24.35
C ARG A 609 2.08 23.54 24.68
N LEU A 610 1.50 22.88 23.67
CA LEU A 610 0.93 21.54 23.85
C LEU A 610 2.05 20.56 24.26
N SER A 611 1.81 19.79 25.32
CA SER A 611 2.83 18.98 26.00
C SER A 611 3.47 17.88 25.13
N PHE A 612 2.83 17.48 24.07
CA PHE A 612 3.29 16.44 23.14
C PHE A 612 3.93 16.99 21.86
N PHE A 613 4.08 18.32 21.73
CA PHE A 613 4.62 18.98 20.55
C PHE A 613 5.99 19.60 20.88
N HIS A 614 7.07 18.82 20.70
CA HIS A 614 8.43 19.29 20.91
C HIS A 614 9.01 19.92 19.63
N GLN A 615 9.99 20.84 19.78
CA GLN A 615 10.50 21.68 18.68
C GLN A 615 11.23 20.89 17.58
N ASP A 616 11.66 19.64 17.82
CA ASP A 616 12.54 18.88 16.92
C ASP A 616 11.80 17.94 15.94
N SER A 617 10.48 17.98 15.88
CA SER A 617 9.66 17.00 15.14
C SER A 617 9.41 17.33 13.67
N PHE A 618 9.92 18.44 13.13
CA PHE A 618 9.63 18.93 11.77
C PHE A 618 10.87 19.44 11.00
N THR A 619 12.04 18.83 11.21
CA THR A 619 13.21 19.10 10.36
C THR A 619 13.53 17.93 9.44
#